data_c7f17d8e73e2c39c4b5488d11e0fbc17
#
_entry.id   c7f17d8e73e2c39c4b5488d11e0fbc17
#
_cell.length_a   1.000
_cell.length_b   1.000
_cell.length_c   1.000
_cell.angle_alpha   90.00
_cell.angle_beta   90.00
_cell.angle_gamma   90.00
#
_symmetry.space_group_name_H-M   'P 1'
#
loop_
_entity.id
_entity.type
_entity.pdbx_description
1 polymer ?
#
loop_
_entity_poly.entity_id
_entity_poly.type
_entity_poly.pdbx_seq_one_letter_code
_entity_poly.pdbx_strand_id
1 'polypeptide(L)'
;KKFVADTVGFLNEKYGSGTFELNIKDSYYNMLEIIEKHMDIVERAEKAMRDAGVEPEIVPIRGGTDGARLSFEGLPCPNLSTGGMNFHSIYEAIPVDALPKMVEVLINIVSVTD
;
A
#
# COMPACT_ATOMS: atom_id res chain seq x y z
N LYS A 1 13.30 7.95 13.08
CA LYS A 1 13.57 7.40 14.44
C LYS A 1 14.44 8.36 15.26
N LYS A 2 15.65 8.71 14.78
CA LYS A 2 16.58 9.58 15.51
C LYS A 2 15.93 10.90 15.95
N PHE A 3 15.31 11.63 15.04
CA PHE A 3 14.62 12.91 15.35
C PHE A 3 13.62 12.78 16.50
N VAL A 4 12.81 11.72 16.53
CA VAL A 4 11.82 11.50 17.59
C VAL A 4 12.52 11.20 18.94
N ALA A 5 13.59 10.41 18.91
CA ALA A 5 14.38 10.13 20.13
C ALA A 5 15.03 11.40 20.69
N ASP A 6 15.64 12.21 19.83
CA ASP A 6 16.26 13.49 20.23
C ASP A 6 15.20 14.45 20.80
N THR A 7 14.00 14.49 20.21
CA THR A 7 12.88 15.30 20.72
C THR A 7 12.42 14.84 22.11
N VAL A 8 12.27 13.53 22.32
CA VAL A 8 11.91 12.99 23.65
C VAL A 8 13.00 13.25 24.67
N GLY A 9 14.28 13.14 24.29
CA GLY A 9 15.40 13.53 25.16
C GLY A 9 15.28 14.97 25.60
N PHE A 10 15.13 15.91 24.69
CA PHE A 10 14.93 17.33 24.97
C PHE A 10 13.73 17.60 25.90
N LEU A 11 12.61 16.93 25.64
CA LEU A 11 11.41 17.09 26.48
C LEU A 11 11.63 16.57 27.91
N ASN A 12 12.34 15.46 28.05
CA ASN A 12 12.68 14.92 29.37
C ASN A 12 13.69 15.81 30.15
N GLU A 13 14.62 16.45 29.45
CA GLU A 13 15.50 17.46 30.07
C GLU A 13 14.68 18.66 30.58
N LYS A 14 13.69 19.10 29.79
CA LYS A 14 12.87 20.28 30.11
C LYS A 14 11.84 20.02 31.20
N TYR A 15 11.21 18.88 31.23
CA TYR A 15 10.05 18.60 32.10
C TYR A 15 10.32 17.57 33.19
N GLY A 16 11.53 17.03 33.26
CA GLY A 16 11.95 16.02 34.20
C GLY A 16 12.18 14.65 33.57
N SER A 17 13.22 13.97 34.01
CA SER A 17 13.56 12.64 33.49
C SER A 17 12.41 11.64 33.68
N GLY A 18 12.10 10.90 32.63
CA GLY A 18 11.03 9.89 32.61
C GLY A 18 9.62 10.43 32.45
N THR A 19 9.45 11.76 32.21
CA THR A 19 8.14 12.36 31.92
C THR A 19 7.57 11.83 30.57
N PHE A 20 8.45 11.56 29.61
CA PHE A 20 8.09 11.03 28.28
C PHE A 20 8.81 9.71 28.06
N GLU A 21 8.07 8.68 27.75
CA GLU A 21 8.58 7.37 27.35
C GLU A 21 8.45 7.22 25.84
N LEU A 22 9.52 6.78 25.18
CA LEU A 22 9.53 6.53 23.75
C LEU A 22 9.51 5.03 23.46
N ASN A 23 8.44 4.57 22.83
CA ASN A 23 8.36 3.22 22.27
C ASN A 23 8.28 3.31 20.75
N ILE A 24 9.30 2.80 20.05
CA ILE A 24 9.32 2.75 18.58
C ILE A 24 9.27 1.29 18.16
N LYS A 25 8.19 0.94 17.46
CA LYS A 25 8.00 -0.39 16.90
C LYS A 25 7.77 -0.28 15.40
N ASP A 26 8.55 -1.02 14.60
CA ASP A 26 8.31 -1.13 13.18
C ASP A 26 7.09 -2.04 12.94
N SER A 27 6.18 -1.60 12.07
CA SER A 27 4.94 -2.35 11.80
C SER A 27 4.76 -2.69 10.33
N TYR A 28 5.28 -1.85 9.42
CA TYR A 28 5.19 -2.07 7.98
C TYR A 28 6.53 -1.77 7.31
N TYR A 29 6.87 -2.60 6.33
CA TYR A 29 8.02 -2.45 5.46
C TYR A 29 7.56 -2.20 4.02
N ASN A 30 8.46 -1.66 3.19
CA ASN A 30 8.16 -1.44 1.78
C ASN A 30 8.07 -2.79 1.06
N MET A 31 6.89 -3.12 0.55
CA MET A 31 6.67 -4.39 -0.15
C MET A 31 7.49 -4.52 -1.44
N LEU A 32 8.02 -3.43 -1.98
CA LEU A 32 8.84 -3.46 -3.18
C LEU A 32 10.02 -4.44 -3.05
N GLU A 33 10.62 -4.55 -1.87
CA GLU A 33 11.71 -5.51 -1.60
C GLU A 33 11.36 -6.97 -1.92
N ILE A 34 10.06 -7.29 -1.86
CA ILE A 34 9.55 -8.62 -2.21
C ILE A 34 9.01 -8.62 -3.64
N ILE A 35 8.19 -7.63 -4.00
CA ILE A 35 7.48 -7.57 -5.28
C ILE A 35 8.44 -7.46 -6.47
N GLU A 36 9.59 -6.77 -6.33
CA GLU A 36 10.58 -6.67 -7.39
C GLU A 36 11.14 -8.03 -7.89
N LYS A 37 10.99 -9.09 -7.09
CA LYS A 37 11.37 -10.46 -7.44
C LYS A 37 10.23 -11.24 -8.11
N HIS A 38 9.05 -10.64 -8.18
CA HIS A 38 7.81 -11.24 -8.65
C HIS A 38 7.07 -10.26 -9.57
N MET A 39 7.79 -9.61 -10.48
CA MET A 39 7.22 -8.61 -11.39
C MET A 39 6.20 -9.20 -12.38
N ASP A 40 6.24 -10.51 -12.62
CA ASP A 40 5.27 -11.23 -13.42
C ASP A 40 3.81 -11.02 -12.95
N ILE A 41 3.59 -10.94 -11.62
CA ILE A 41 2.24 -10.66 -11.09
C ILE A 41 1.82 -9.21 -11.32
N VAL A 42 2.76 -8.27 -11.32
CA VAL A 42 2.49 -6.86 -11.62
C VAL A 42 2.19 -6.69 -13.11
N GLU A 43 3.01 -7.28 -13.99
CA GLU A 43 2.83 -7.26 -15.44
C GLU A 43 1.49 -7.88 -15.85
N ARG A 44 1.06 -8.95 -15.18
CA ARG A 44 -0.26 -9.56 -15.37
C ARG A 44 -1.38 -8.57 -15.01
N ALA A 45 -1.25 -7.86 -13.90
CA ALA A 45 -2.23 -6.85 -13.48
C ALA A 45 -2.27 -5.67 -14.45
N GLU A 46 -1.11 -5.18 -14.88
CA GLU A 46 -1.03 -4.11 -15.89
C GLU A 46 -1.68 -4.52 -17.22
N LYS A 47 -1.40 -5.75 -17.68
CA LYS A 47 -2.04 -6.27 -18.91
C LYS A 47 -3.55 -6.33 -18.74
N ALA A 48 -4.05 -6.85 -17.62
CA ALA A 48 -5.48 -6.96 -17.35
C ALA A 48 -6.17 -5.59 -17.30
N MET A 49 -5.48 -4.57 -16.78
CA MET A 49 -5.97 -3.18 -16.79
C MET A 49 -6.06 -2.64 -18.22
N ARG A 50 -5.00 -2.80 -19.03
CA ARG A 50 -5.01 -2.34 -20.44
C ARG A 50 -6.09 -3.05 -21.25
N ASP A 51 -6.28 -4.37 -21.07
CA ASP A 51 -7.33 -5.14 -21.72
C ASP A 51 -8.74 -4.65 -21.35
N ALA A 52 -8.91 -4.10 -20.14
CA ALA A 52 -10.13 -3.46 -19.69
C ALA A 52 -10.22 -1.96 -20.08
N GLY A 53 -9.26 -1.43 -20.83
CA GLY A 53 -9.23 -0.03 -21.24
C GLY A 53 -8.86 0.93 -20.11
N VAL A 54 -8.16 0.44 -19.09
CA VAL A 54 -7.61 1.25 -17.98
C VAL A 54 -6.10 1.34 -18.15
N GLU A 55 -5.56 2.56 -18.20
CA GLU A 55 -4.11 2.74 -18.22
C GLU A 55 -3.52 2.51 -16.83
N PRO A 56 -2.64 1.53 -16.65
CA PRO A 56 -2.04 1.24 -15.36
C PRO A 56 -0.96 2.27 -15.00
N GLU A 57 -0.88 2.59 -13.72
CA GLU A 57 0.18 3.40 -13.15
C GLU A 57 0.70 2.73 -11.88
N ILE A 58 2.02 2.46 -11.82
CA ILE A 58 2.67 1.92 -10.64
C ILE A 58 3.12 3.07 -9.76
N VAL A 59 2.49 3.21 -8.61
CA VAL A 59 2.77 4.29 -7.66
C VAL A 59 3.04 3.74 -6.26
N PRO A 60 3.88 4.42 -5.47
CA PRO A 60 4.04 4.06 -4.07
C PRO A 60 2.76 4.36 -3.30
N ILE A 61 2.32 3.41 -2.47
CA ILE A 61 1.20 3.66 -1.56
C ILE A 61 1.69 4.27 -0.25
N ARG A 62 0.97 5.25 0.26
CA ARG A 62 1.25 5.87 1.54
C ARG A 62 0.57 5.09 2.66
N GLY A 63 1.36 4.61 3.61
CA GLY A 63 0.89 3.82 4.74
C GLY A 63 1.11 2.32 4.57
N GLY A 64 0.71 1.55 5.57
CA GLY A 64 0.77 0.09 5.54
C GLY A 64 -0.49 -0.51 4.95
N THR A 65 -0.34 -1.67 4.32
CA THR A 65 -1.45 -2.44 3.77
C THR A 65 -1.32 -3.92 4.17
N ASP A 66 -2.41 -4.65 4.14
CA ASP A 66 -2.38 -6.10 4.37
C ASP A 66 -1.52 -6.80 3.31
N GLY A 67 -1.54 -6.30 2.06
CA GLY A 67 -0.69 -6.81 0.98
C GLY A 67 0.81 -6.67 1.30
N ALA A 68 1.23 -5.57 1.92
CA ALA A 68 2.61 -5.42 2.38
C ALA A 68 2.97 -6.50 3.41
N ARG A 69 2.11 -6.72 4.39
CA ARG A 69 2.32 -7.74 5.42
C ARG A 69 2.37 -9.14 4.83
N LEU A 70 1.39 -9.50 3.99
CA LEU A 70 1.32 -10.79 3.33
C LEU A 70 2.55 -11.07 2.47
N SER A 71 3.08 -10.03 1.78
CA SER A 71 4.29 -10.16 0.98
C SER A 71 5.49 -10.60 1.81
N PHE A 72 5.68 -10.05 3.00
CA PHE A 72 6.75 -10.48 3.91
C PHE A 72 6.50 -11.83 4.59
N GLU A 73 5.27 -12.30 4.61
CA GLU A 73 4.89 -13.64 5.09
C GLU A 73 4.99 -14.73 3.99
N GLY A 74 5.49 -14.36 2.79
CA GLY A 74 5.75 -15.30 1.69
C GLY A 74 4.68 -15.35 0.60
N LEU A 75 3.68 -14.45 0.65
CA LEU A 75 2.68 -14.28 -0.41
C LEU A 75 2.88 -12.90 -1.07
N PRO A 76 3.62 -12.81 -2.19
CA PRO A 76 3.75 -11.56 -2.93
C PRO A 76 2.37 -11.01 -3.31
N CYS A 77 2.01 -9.86 -2.74
CA CYS A 77 0.63 -9.34 -2.81
C CYS A 77 0.63 -7.83 -3.08
N PRO A 78 0.82 -7.41 -4.35
CA PRO A 78 0.69 -6.01 -4.73
C PRO A 78 -0.76 -5.54 -4.58
N ASN A 79 -0.92 -4.25 -4.28
CA ASN A 79 -2.25 -3.66 -4.18
C ASN A 79 -2.77 -3.24 -5.55
N LEU A 80 -4.06 -3.43 -5.77
CA LEU A 80 -4.79 -2.87 -6.91
C LEU A 80 -5.62 -1.67 -6.47
N SER A 81 -5.78 -0.69 -7.37
CA SER A 81 -6.75 0.38 -7.16
C SER A 81 -8.17 -0.18 -7.16
N THR A 82 -9.05 0.42 -6.37
CA THR A 82 -10.49 0.15 -6.41
C THR A 82 -11.21 1.10 -7.39
N GLY A 83 -10.50 2.07 -7.97
CA GLY A 83 -11.09 3.17 -8.74
C GLY A 83 -11.64 4.30 -7.87
N GLY A 84 -11.49 4.22 -6.54
CA GLY A 84 -11.91 5.25 -5.61
C GLY A 84 -10.92 6.42 -5.49
N MET A 85 -11.34 7.45 -4.81
CA MET A 85 -10.56 8.67 -4.58
C MET A 85 -10.79 9.21 -3.16
N ASN A 86 -9.86 10.08 -2.72
CA ASN A 86 -9.92 10.76 -1.43
C ASN A 86 -10.04 9.81 -0.22
N PHE A 87 -9.35 8.66 -0.26
CA PHE A 87 -9.38 7.66 0.81
C PHE A 87 -9.06 8.26 2.19
N HIS A 88 -9.76 7.78 3.22
CA HIS A 88 -9.67 8.26 4.60
C HIS A 88 -10.14 9.72 4.79
N SER A 89 -10.97 10.23 3.89
CA SER A 89 -11.53 11.58 3.92
C SER A 89 -13.05 11.55 3.99
N ILE A 90 -13.65 12.63 4.49
CA ILE A 90 -15.11 12.83 4.41
C ILE A 90 -15.60 12.99 2.95
N TYR A 91 -14.69 13.19 2.03
CA TYR A 91 -14.93 13.28 0.59
C TYR A 91 -14.56 11.99 -0.16
N GLU A 92 -14.39 10.89 0.57
CA GLU A 92 -14.11 9.59 -0.04
C GLU A 92 -15.27 9.19 -0.96
N ALA A 93 -14.95 8.85 -2.18
CA ALA A 93 -15.95 8.54 -3.20
C ALA A 93 -15.39 7.55 -4.23
N ILE A 94 -16.29 6.86 -4.90
CA ILE A 94 -15.99 6.05 -6.07
C ILE A 94 -16.97 6.41 -7.18
N PRO A 95 -16.51 6.70 -8.41
CA PRO A 95 -17.39 6.83 -9.55
C PRO A 95 -18.12 5.52 -9.82
N VAL A 96 -19.43 5.59 -10.10
CA VAL A 96 -20.25 4.39 -10.35
C VAL A 96 -19.68 3.54 -11.49
N ASP A 97 -19.18 4.19 -12.55
CA ASP A 97 -18.61 3.52 -13.72
C ASP A 97 -17.27 2.81 -13.41
N ALA A 98 -16.59 3.16 -12.32
CA ALA A 98 -15.36 2.49 -11.90
C ALA A 98 -15.64 1.08 -11.34
N LEU A 99 -16.81 0.85 -10.76
CA LEU A 99 -17.16 -0.47 -10.18
C LEU A 99 -17.16 -1.60 -11.20
N PRO A 100 -17.95 -1.54 -12.31
CA PRO A 100 -17.92 -2.59 -13.33
C PRO A 100 -16.56 -2.68 -14.01
N LYS A 101 -15.85 -1.57 -14.16
CA LYS A 101 -14.52 -1.55 -14.77
C LYS A 101 -13.51 -2.33 -13.93
N MET A 102 -13.51 -2.16 -12.61
CA MET A 102 -12.63 -2.92 -11.72
C MET A 102 -13.01 -4.41 -11.67
N VAL A 103 -14.29 -4.75 -11.79
CA VAL A 103 -14.73 -6.15 -11.92
C VAL A 103 -14.15 -6.77 -13.20
N GLU A 104 -14.18 -6.05 -14.33
CA GLU A 104 -13.59 -6.49 -15.61
C GLU A 104 -12.07 -6.73 -15.46
N VAL A 105 -11.34 -5.82 -14.80
CA VAL A 105 -9.92 -6.01 -14.51
C VAL A 105 -9.68 -7.29 -13.70
N LEU A 106 -10.44 -7.51 -12.63
CA LEU A 106 -10.29 -8.72 -11.80
C LEU A 106 -10.58 -10.00 -12.57
N ILE A 107 -11.63 -10.00 -13.43
CA ILE A 107 -11.92 -11.12 -14.31
C ILE A 107 -10.74 -11.39 -15.24
N ASN A 108 -10.19 -10.34 -15.86
CA ASN A 108 -9.03 -10.48 -16.75
C ASN A 108 -7.80 -11.06 -16.01
N ILE A 109 -7.54 -10.65 -14.76
CA ILE A 109 -6.43 -11.18 -13.97
C ILE A 109 -6.57 -12.69 -13.73
N VAL A 110 -7.79 -13.16 -13.40
CA VAL A 110 -8.01 -14.57 -13.04
C VAL A 110 -8.29 -15.47 -14.25
N SER A 111 -8.65 -14.89 -15.40
CA SER A 111 -8.97 -15.62 -16.63
C SER A 111 -7.73 -15.91 -17.49
N VAL A 112 -6.56 -15.41 -17.14
CA VAL A 112 -5.32 -15.74 -17.85
C VAL A 112 -5.01 -17.22 -17.59
N THR A 113 -5.41 -18.07 -18.51
CA THR A 113 -4.90 -19.43 -18.64
C THR A 113 -3.56 -19.34 -19.36
N ASP A 114 -2.52 -19.93 -18.78
CA ASP A 114 -1.19 -20.10 -19.39
C ASP A 114 -1.26 -20.82 -20.73
#